data_6622612aba3238f235535ac73f33956f
#
_entry.id   6622612aba3238f235535ac73f33956f
#
_cell.length_a   1.000
_cell.length_b   1.000
_cell.length_c   1.000
_cell.angle_alpha   90.00
_cell.angle_beta   90.00
_cell.angle_gamma   90.00
#
_symmetry.space_group_name_H-M   'P 1'
#
loop_
_entity.id
_entity.type
_entity.pdbx_description
1 polymer ?
#
loop_
_entity_poly.entity_id
_entity_poly.type
_entity_poly.pdbx_seq_one_letter_code
_entity_poly.pdbx_strand_id
1 'polypeptide(L)'
;MHSFCAAAEAHGCEGPDFSRAVRGAIIDRALAPEGVLRMDKMIFLNIGWMSRYAGVRGDPISGGQKYLARHGYGHEMLNFKPYAGKMYGTAPVPHGTIRLEKLGAPKGADSVDRVLVVWVARSLIVGWYKNATVYRHSQLPPKSSGHSYKGKPISYYVTAAASDCKIVLPADSRLFPVPRAGKRKQAMGRYTWFAEGTVNRRFRADVLKYVASEGNILVLGRKKRAQKLGATPYQADPQKRTEIERIAIGRVTEHFKSQHYKVSSHESDNLGWDLSAILPEMGIELKLEVKGLSGPDIAVELTPNEYTMMKKHKHDYRICVVTSCLEKKKLAIFAYDEMRRLWVDETDRPLQIKEMKAARLRLLPSKDWQEHGSLRFPAAPRA
;
A
#
# COMPACT_ATOMS: atom_id res chain seq x y z
N MET A 1 -5.12 41.45 72.40
CA MET A 1 -5.41 42.93 72.37
C MET A 1 -5.32 43.34 70.90
N HIS A 2 -6.43 43.81 70.38
CA HIS A 2 -6.69 44.74 69.25
C HIS A 2 -6.09 44.38 67.85
N SER A 3 -6.86 43.88 66.94
CA SER A 3 -7.86 44.63 66.10
C SER A 3 -7.25 45.82 65.30
N PHE A 4 -7.23 45.71 64.00
CA PHE A 4 -7.79 46.71 63.06
C PHE A 4 -7.87 46.16 61.64
N CYS A 5 -9.11 46.25 61.12
CA CYS A 5 -9.43 46.13 59.71
C CYS A 5 -8.98 47.38 58.93
N ALA A 6 -8.67 47.23 57.65
CA ALA A 6 -9.01 48.19 56.63
C ALA A 6 -9.00 47.52 55.23
N ALA A 7 -10.12 47.75 54.55
CA ALA A 7 -10.37 47.38 53.15
C ALA A 7 -9.61 48.30 52.19
N ALA A 8 -9.24 47.83 51.02
CA ALA A 8 -9.01 48.64 49.85
C ALA A 8 -9.34 47.83 48.58
N GLU A 9 -10.03 48.50 47.73
CA GLU A 9 -10.86 48.19 46.60
C GLU A 9 -10.15 47.52 45.40
N ALA A 10 -11.00 46.90 44.59
CA ALA A 10 -10.72 46.23 43.34
C ALA A 10 -10.25 47.19 42.22
N HIS A 11 -9.22 46.81 41.49
CA HIS A 11 -9.08 47.16 40.09
C HIS A 11 -8.83 45.90 39.26
N GLY A 12 -9.79 45.60 38.37
CA GLY A 12 -9.69 44.54 37.41
C GLY A 12 -8.62 44.81 36.37
N CYS A 13 -7.78 43.80 36.14
CA CYS A 13 -6.99 43.66 34.92
C CYS A 13 -7.32 42.31 34.31
N GLU A 14 -8.09 42.31 33.26
CA GLU A 14 -8.28 41.14 32.39
C GLU A 14 -6.95 40.82 31.70
N GLY A 15 -6.31 39.78 32.15
CA GLY A 15 -5.17 39.15 31.47
C GLY A 15 -5.66 38.11 30.46
N PRO A 16 -4.91 37.84 29.36
CA PRO A 16 -5.36 36.95 28.32
C PRO A 16 -5.53 35.53 28.82
N ASP A 17 -6.63 34.93 28.38
CA ASP A 17 -7.12 33.58 28.71
C ASP A 17 -6.10 32.47 28.36
N PHE A 18 -5.24 32.10 29.31
CA PHE A 18 -4.27 31.03 29.25
C PHE A 18 -4.96 29.63 29.38
N SER A 19 -6.25 29.58 29.71
CA SER A 19 -6.94 28.31 30.01
C SER A 19 -7.29 27.53 28.74
N ARG A 20 -7.42 28.19 27.58
CA ARG A 20 -7.82 27.55 26.33
C ARG A 20 -6.64 26.91 25.56
N ALA A 21 -5.44 27.47 25.71
CA ALA A 21 -4.24 26.93 25.09
C ALA A 21 -3.72 25.68 25.81
N VAL A 22 -3.88 25.59 27.15
CA VAL A 22 -3.42 24.46 27.97
C VAL A 22 -4.38 23.26 27.84
N ARG A 23 -5.68 23.48 27.63
CA ARG A 23 -6.64 22.36 27.42
C ARG A 23 -6.47 21.69 26.07
N GLY A 24 -6.06 22.41 25.02
CA GLY A 24 -5.73 21.81 23.72
C GLY A 24 -4.50 20.90 23.74
N ALA A 25 -3.51 21.23 24.55
CA ALA A 25 -2.27 20.47 24.68
C ALA A 25 -2.39 19.23 25.59
N ILE A 26 -3.33 19.22 26.54
CA ILE A 26 -3.55 18.11 27.50
C ILE A 26 -4.44 17.02 26.89
N ILE A 27 -5.38 17.36 26.00
CA ILE A 27 -6.28 16.37 25.37
C ILE A 27 -5.55 15.55 24.30
N ASP A 28 -4.50 16.08 23.67
CA ASP A 28 -3.68 15.29 22.72
C ASP A 28 -2.70 14.31 23.43
N ARG A 29 -2.56 14.41 24.75
CA ARG A 29 -1.63 13.56 25.52
C ARG A 29 -2.23 12.26 26.05
N ALA A 30 -3.55 12.10 26.02
CA ALA A 30 -4.25 11.04 26.77
C ALA A 30 -4.80 9.87 25.94
N LEU A 31 -4.64 9.82 24.60
CA LEU A 31 -5.30 8.81 23.76
C LEU A 31 -4.36 8.11 22.74
N ALA A 32 -3.07 7.91 23.09
CA ALA A 32 -2.22 7.01 22.32
C ALA A 32 -2.02 5.72 23.14
N PRO A 33 -2.43 4.53 22.64
CA PRO A 33 -2.06 3.26 23.27
C PRO A 33 -0.53 3.12 23.31
N GLU A 34 -0.02 2.61 24.41
CA GLU A 34 1.40 2.32 24.57
C GLU A 34 1.91 1.49 23.38
N GLY A 35 2.96 2.00 22.70
CA GLY A 35 3.55 1.38 21.51
C GLY A 35 3.37 2.14 20.19
N VAL A 36 2.64 3.24 20.13
CA VAL A 36 2.52 4.05 18.90
C VAL A 36 3.76 4.95 18.75
N LEU A 37 4.52 4.73 17.67
CA LEU A 37 5.63 5.60 17.24
C LEU A 37 5.13 7.05 17.13
N ARG A 38 5.53 7.90 18.08
CA ARG A 38 5.31 9.35 18.01
C ARG A 38 6.38 9.96 17.11
N MET A 39 6.11 10.01 15.82
CA MET A 39 6.98 10.69 14.86
C MET A 39 6.21 11.87 14.25
N ASP A 40 6.33 13.04 14.89
CA ASP A 40 5.65 14.26 14.44
C ASP A 40 6.24 14.80 13.13
N LYS A 41 7.50 14.48 12.85
CA LYS A 41 8.23 14.91 11.65
C LYS A 41 8.22 13.81 10.60
N MET A 42 7.65 14.09 9.43
CA MET A 42 7.53 13.10 8.35
C MET A 42 7.74 13.75 6.98
N ILE A 43 8.54 13.10 6.15
CA ILE A 43 8.76 13.52 4.76
C ILE A 43 8.64 12.31 3.81
N PHE A 44 8.00 12.53 2.69
CA PHE A 44 7.90 11.57 1.59
C PHE A 44 8.82 12.01 0.46
N LEU A 45 9.67 11.10 0.00
CA LEU A 45 10.64 11.33 -1.07
C LEU A 45 10.35 10.39 -2.23
N ASN A 46 10.12 10.97 -3.41
CA ASN A 46 9.81 10.21 -4.62
C ASN A 46 11.10 9.82 -5.34
N ILE A 47 11.25 8.52 -5.60
CA ILE A 47 12.44 7.92 -6.22
C ILE A 47 12.04 7.05 -7.42
N GLY A 48 13.00 6.67 -8.25
CA GLY A 48 12.80 5.66 -9.28
C GLY A 48 12.51 4.28 -8.69
N TRP A 49 11.87 3.40 -9.45
CA TRP A 49 11.54 2.05 -8.97
C TRP A 49 12.74 1.12 -9.12
N MET A 50 13.08 0.44 -8.04
CA MET A 50 14.03 -0.67 -7.97
C MET A 50 13.49 -1.73 -7.00
N SER A 51 14.00 -2.96 -7.07
CA SER A 51 13.59 -4.01 -6.13
C SER A 51 14.28 -3.87 -4.79
N ARG A 52 15.60 -3.59 -4.75
CA ARG A 52 16.43 -3.64 -3.53
C ARG A 52 17.13 -2.34 -3.18
N TYR A 53 17.38 -1.44 -4.15
CA TYR A 53 18.13 -0.20 -3.96
C TYR A 53 19.52 -0.40 -3.30
N ALA A 54 20.20 -1.49 -3.62
CA ALA A 54 21.52 -1.84 -3.11
C ALA A 54 22.60 -1.85 -4.22
N GLY A 55 22.31 -1.22 -5.33
CA GLY A 55 23.15 -1.12 -6.55
C GLY A 55 22.39 -1.58 -7.78
N VAL A 56 22.90 -1.23 -8.97
CA VAL A 56 22.23 -1.51 -10.26
C VAL A 56 22.45 -2.93 -10.78
N ARG A 57 23.39 -3.68 -10.21
CA ARG A 57 23.70 -5.04 -10.69
C ARG A 57 22.56 -6.00 -10.38
N GLY A 58 21.85 -6.43 -11.41
CA GLY A 58 20.66 -7.30 -11.28
C GLY A 58 19.44 -6.62 -10.63
N ASP A 59 19.44 -5.28 -10.53
CA ASP A 59 18.34 -4.48 -10.01
C ASP A 59 18.30 -3.13 -10.76
N PRO A 60 17.94 -3.12 -12.05
CA PRO A 60 17.91 -1.89 -12.84
C PRO A 60 16.81 -0.95 -12.32
N ILE A 61 17.15 0.34 -12.29
CA ILE A 61 16.16 1.36 -11.95
C ILE A 61 15.21 1.57 -13.14
N SER A 62 13.92 1.68 -12.86
CA SER A 62 12.91 1.99 -13.85
C SER A 62 12.04 3.17 -13.42
N GLY A 63 11.56 3.95 -14.39
CA GLY A 63 10.73 5.15 -14.16
C GLY A 63 11.09 6.26 -15.15
N GLY A 64 10.08 7.02 -15.59
CA GLY A 64 10.10 7.89 -16.74
C GLY A 64 10.86 9.22 -16.59
N GLN A 65 12.02 9.29 -16.00
CA GLN A 65 12.79 10.52 -15.94
C GLN A 65 13.80 10.58 -17.09
N LYS A 66 13.83 11.72 -17.82
CA LYS A 66 14.81 12.01 -18.88
C LYS A 66 16.26 11.81 -18.44
N TYR A 67 16.55 12.01 -17.16
CA TYR A 67 17.86 11.78 -16.57
C TYR A 67 18.27 10.30 -16.65
N LEU A 68 17.37 9.40 -16.30
CA LEU A 68 17.60 7.96 -16.33
C LEU A 68 17.88 7.45 -17.75
N ALA A 69 17.09 7.93 -18.72
CA ALA A 69 17.27 7.60 -20.13
C ALA A 69 18.64 8.08 -20.68
N ARG A 70 19.15 9.22 -20.15
CA ARG A 70 20.44 9.80 -20.57
C ARG A 70 21.64 9.17 -19.87
N HIS A 71 21.53 8.77 -18.60
CA HIS A 71 22.66 8.37 -17.76
C HIS A 71 22.66 6.88 -17.37
N GLY A 72 21.53 6.17 -17.51
CA GLY A 72 21.41 4.74 -17.21
C GLY A 72 21.39 4.40 -15.70
N TYR A 73 21.37 5.42 -14.81
CA TYR A 73 21.31 5.22 -13.35
C TYR A 73 20.56 6.37 -12.67
N GLY A 74 20.04 6.12 -11.48
CA GLY A 74 19.51 7.12 -10.56
C GLY A 74 20.36 7.16 -9.30
N HIS A 75 20.49 8.34 -8.70
CA HIS A 75 21.31 8.52 -7.49
C HIS A 75 20.77 7.70 -6.32
N GLU A 76 19.46 7.43 -6.28
CA GLU A 76 18.76 6.65 -5.28
C GLU A 76 19.07 5.15 -5.29
N MET A 77 19.83 4.66 -6.26
CA MET A 77 20.12 3.23 -6.43
C MET A 77 20.83 2.57 -5.24
N LEU A 78 21.41 3.36 -4.33
CA LEU A 78 22.14 2.88 -3.15
C LEU A 78 21.41 3.20 -1.83
N ASN A 79 20.17 3.67 -1.86
CA ASN A 79 19.43 4.09 -0.67
C ASN A 79 19.31 3.01 0.41
N PHE A 80 19.35 1.73 0.05
CA PHE A 80 19.29 0.63 1.01
C PHE A 80 20.57 -0.22 1.03
N LYS A 81 21.71 0.37 0.64
CA LYS A 81 23.04 -0.21 0.82
C LYS A 81 23.65 0.30 2.10
N PRO A 82 23.81 -0.53 3.17
CA PRO A 82 24.39 -0.08 4.42
C PRO A 82 25.91 0.08 4.31
N TYR A 83 26.45 1.02 5.09
CA TYR A 83 27.86 1.15 5.34
C TYR A 83 28.12 1.58 6.79
N ALA A 84 29.01 0.90 7.49
CA ALA A 84 29.35 1.17 8.90
C ALA A 84 28.12 1.36 9.80
N GLY A 85 27.11 0.48 9.64
CA GLY A 85 25.87 0.53 10.43
C GLY A 85 24.90 1.66 10.07
N LYS A 86 25.16 2.42 8.99
CA LYS A 86 24.30 3.54 8.56
C LYS A 86 23.80 3.33 7.13
N MET A 87 22.65 3.92 6.84
CA MET A 87 22.12 4.11 5.48
C MET A 87 22.30 5.57 5.04
N TYR A 88 22.52 5.75 3.75
CA TYR A 88 22.70 7.06 3.11
C TYR A 88 21.70 7.17 1.96
N GLY A 89 20.68 7.99 2.14
CA GLY A 89 19.56 8.08 1.22
C GLY A 89 19.53 9.38 0.43
N THR A 90 19.18 9.29 -0.82
CA THR A 90 19.02 10.43 -1.71
C THR A 90 17.74 10.33 -2.55
N ALA A 91 17.25 11.46 -3.00
CA ALA A 91 16.14 11.59 -3.94
C ALA A 91 16.37 12.82 -4.82
N PRO A 92 15.68 12.95 -5.95
CA PRO A 92 15.59 14.22 -6.64
C PRO A 92 14.96 15.29 -5.77
N VAL A 93 15.71 16.34 -5.45
CA VAL A 93 15.26 17.46 -4.61
C VAL A 93 15.21 18.72 -5.47
N PRO A 94 14.08 19.45 -5.54
CA PRO A 94 13.98 20.70 -6.28
C PRO A 94 14.99 21.72 -5.79
N HIS A 95 15.69 22.34 -6.69
CA HIS A 95 16.72 23.37 -6.40
C HIS A 95 17.82 22.93 -5.41
N GLY A 96 18.01 21.60 -5.24
CA GLY A 96 19.04 21.05 -4.35
C GLY A 96 18.83 21.32 -2.87
N THR A 97 17.62 21.71 -2.43
CA THR A 97 17.34 22.16 -1.06
C THR A 97 16.06 21.54 -0.51
N ILE A 98 16.15 20.91 0.68
CA ILE A 98 14.98 20.45 1.45
C ILE A 98 14.57 21.55 2.43
N ARG A 99 13.28 21.90 2.44
CA ARG A 99 12.71 22.90 3.35
C ARG A 99 12.49 22.30 4.73
N LEU A 100 13.52 22.39 5.59
CA LEU A 100 13.52 21.80 6.93
C LEU A 100 12.52 22.48 7.89
N GLU A 101 12.11 23.72 7.62
CA GLU A 101 11.07 24.44 8.35
C GLU A 101 9.74 23.67 8.33
N LYS A 102 9.48 22.92 7.25
CA LYS A 102 8.32 22.03 7.12
C LYS A 102 8.40 20.80 8.04
N LEU A 103 9.56 20.54 8.61
CA LEU A 103 9.80 19.50 9.61
C LEU A 103 9.97 20.10 11.01
N GLY A 104 9.62 21.39 11.19
CA GLY A 104 9.71 22.09 12.47
C GLY A 104 11.13 22.50 12.87
N ALA A 105 12.08 22.55 11.93
CA ALA A 105 13.40 23.09 12.18
C ALA A 105 13.38 24.63 12.17
N PRO A 106 14.26 25.30 12.93
CA PRO A 106 14.44 26.75 12.84
C PRO A 106 14.88 27.17 11.44
N LYS A 107 14.56 28.43 11.07
CA LYS A 107 15.04 29.02 9.83
C LYS A 107 16.58 29.01 9.81
N GLY A 108 17.15 28.54 8.70
CA GLY A 108 18.60 28.45 8.53
C GLY A 108 19.25 27.18 9.12
N ALA A 109 18.52 26.28 9.76
CA ALA A 109 19.08 25.02 10.22
C ALA A 109 19.63 24.19 9.05
N ASP A 110 20.79 23.54 9.24
CA ASP A 110 21.43 22.71 8.22
C ASP A 110 20.87 21.28 8.19
N SER A 111 20.34 20.82 9.33
CA SER A 111 19.75 19.48 9.46
C SER A 111 18.62 19.43 10.48
N VAL A 112 17.87 18.35 10.47
CA VAL A 112 16.82 18.03 11.46
C VAL A 112 16.82 16.53 11.74
N ASP A 113 16.76 16.19 13.03
CA ASP A 113 16.79 14.80 13.49
C ASP A 113 15.39 14.25 13.80
N ARG A 114 15.34 12.93 14.03
CA ARG A 114 14.14 12.18 14.41
C ARG A 114 13.02 12.32 13.41
N VAL A 115 13.36 12.27 12.13
CA VAL A 115 12.40 12.33 11.03
C VAL A 115 12.05 10.92 10.55
N LEU A 116 10.77 10.66 10.31
CA LEU A 116 10.35 9.52 9.51
C LEU A 116 10.45 9.89 8.03
N VAL A 117 11.41 9.29 7.34
CA VAL A 117 11.57 9.43 5.89
C VAL A 117 10.92 8.25 5.20
N VAL A 118 9.95 8.52 4.33
CA VAL A 118 9.21 7.51 3.59
C VAL A 118 9.60 7.58 2.13
N TRP A 119 10.17 6.49 1.62
CA TRP A 119 10.57 6.35 0.23
C TRP A 119 9.39 5.89 -0.61
N VAL A 120 9.12 6.61 -1.70
CA VAL A 120 7.95 6.38 -2.56
C VAL A 120 8.40 6.19 -4.00
N ALA A 121 7.97 5.11 -4.63
CA ALA A 121 8.13 4.89 -6.06
C ALA A 121 6.81 4.37 -6.65
N ARG A 122 6.46 4.79 -7.87
CA ARG A 122 5.19 4.42 -8.54
C ARG A 122 3.95 4.62 -7.65
N SER A 123 3.94 5.68 -6.84
CA SER A 123 2.87 5.98 -5.87
C SER A 123 2.70 4.95 -4.76
N LEU A 124 3.67 4.09 -4.51
CA LEU A 124 3.67 3.10 -3.43
C LEU A 124 4.82 3.38 -2.46
N ILE A 125 4.62 3.09 -1.17
CA ILE A 125 5.71 3.08 -0.19
C ILE A 125 6.62 1.90 -0.51
N VAL A 126 7.90 2.16 -0.75
CA VAL A 126 8.92 1.14 -1.02
C VAL A 126 9.78 0.81 0.19
N GLY A 127 9.80 1.71 1.16
CA GLY A 127 10.56 1.55 2.40
C GLY A 127 10.58 2.83 3.21
N TRP A 128 11.30 2.83 4.32
CA TRP A 128 11.42 3.99 5.21
C TRP A 128 12.72 3.97 6.01
N TYR A 129 13.08 5.16 6.54
CA TYR A 129 14.07 5.33 7.59
C TYR A 129 13.38 5.97 8.78
N LYS A 130 13.43 5.32 9.95
CA LYS A 130 13.02 5.88 11.25
C LYS A 130 14.18 6.68 11.83
N ASN A 131 13.87 7.62 12.71
CA ASN A 131 14.88 8.42 13.45
C ASN A 131 15.97 9.04 12.57
N ALA A 132 15.62 9.34 11.31
CA ALA A 132 16.57 9.84 10.33
C ALA A 132 16.99 11.28 10.61
N THR A 133 18.24 11.63 10.26
CA THR A 133 18.71 12.99 10.08
C THR A 133 18.47 13.38 8.61
N VAL A 134 17.76 14.48 8.40
CA VAL A 134 17.51 15.07 7.08
C VAL A 134 18.30 16.35 6.96
N TYR A 135 19.11 16.50 5.93
CA TYR A 135 19.96 17.65 5.66
C TYR A 135 19.28 18.59 4.66
N ARG A 136 19.51 19.90 4.85
CA ARG A 136 19.02 20.93 3.93
C ARG A 136 19.65 20.79 2.54
N HIS A 137 20.95 20.58 2.51
CA HIS A 137 21.74 20.40 1.30
C HIS A 137 22.36 19.00 1.27
N SER A 138 22.71 18.53 0.07
CA SER A 138 23.31 17.22 -0.07
C SER A 138 24.70 17.15 0.60
N GLN A 139 24.97 16.00 1.21
CA GLN A 139 26.23 15.66 1.87
C GLN A 139 27.00 14.65 1.03
N LEU A 140 28.32 14.60 1.17
CA LEU A 140 29.14 13.56 0.55
C LEU A 140 29.27 12.37 1.48
N PRO A 141 29.11 11.13 0.96
CA PRO A 141 29.32 9.94 1.77
C PRO A 141 30.80 9.73 2.07
N PRO A 142 31.15 8.96 3.13
CA PRO A 142 32.53 8.56 3.38
C PRO A 142 33.16 7.91 2.14
N LYS A 143 34.41 8.23 1.80
CA LYS A 143 35.10 7.72 0.60
C LYS A 143 35.11 6.19 0.53
N SER A 144 35.28 5.52 1.69
CA SER A 144 35.27 4.06 1.83
C SER A 144 33.89 3.40 1.76
N SER A 145 32.79 4.18 1.71
CA SER A 145 31.42 3.65 1.73
C SER A 145 31.01 2.87 0.47
N GLY A 146 31.72 3.08 -0.63
CA GLY A 146 31.32 2.56 -1.92
C GLY A 146 29.98 3.14 -2.44
N HIS A 147 29.52 4.28 -1.87
CA HIS A 147 28.39 5.05 -2.39
C HIS A 147 28.85 5.92 -3.56
N SER A 148 29.22 5.25 -4.64
CA SER A 148 29.69 5.88 -5.85
C SER A 148 29.23 5.12 -7.10
N TYR A 149 29.23 5.81 -8.23
CA TYR A 149 28.97 5.21 -9.54
C TYR A 149 29.97 5.74 -10.56
N LYS A 150 30.64 4.83 -11.26
CA LYS A 150 31.73 5.16 -12.23
C LYS A 150 32.75 6.15 -11.64
N GLY A 151 33.21 5.89 -10.40
CA GLY A 151 34.20 6.69 -9.69
C GLY A 151 33.70 8.02 -9.11
N LYS A 152 32.45 8.41 -9.34
CA LYS A 152 31.86 9.65 -8.80
C LYS A 152 31.04 9.36 -7.54
N PRO A 153 31.24 10.08 -6.41
CA PRO A 153 30.45 9.88 -5.20
C PRO A 153 29.00 10.28 -5.44
N ILE A 154 28.08 9.51 -4.86
CA ILE A 154 26.65 9.81 -4.87
C ILE A 154 26.33 10.53 -3.56
N SER A 155 25.98 11.81 -3.63
CA SER A 155 25.60 12.61 -2.48
C SER A 155 24.25 12.16 -1.90
N TYR A 156 24.05 12.42 -0.61
CA TYR A 156 22.85 12.05 0.13
C TYR A 156 22.23 13.24 0.85
N TYR A 157 20.93 13.17 1.14
CA TYR A 157 20.18 14.15 1.95
C TYR A 157 19.71 13.57 3.27
N VAL A 158 19.77 12.24 3.42
CA VAL A 158 19.21 11.53 4.56
C VAL A 158 20.20 10.50 5.06
N THR A 159 20.38 10.42 6.38
CA THR A 159 21.08 9.30 7.01
C THR A 159 20.28 8.77 8.20
N ALA A 160 20.42 7.47 8.48
CA ALA A 160 19.86 6.82 9.65
C ALA A 160 20.66 5.58 10.03
N ALA A 161 20.49 5.07 11.25
CA ALA A 161 21.01 3.77 11.60
C ALA A 161 20.38 2.69 10.71
N ALA A 162 21.17 1.73 10.26
CA ALA A 162 20.66 0.66 9.37
C ALA A 162 19.54 -0.16 10.03
N SER A 163 19.57 -0.33 11.36
CA SER A 163 18.51 -0.96 12.15
C SER A 163 17.17 -0.22 12.13
N ASP A 164 17.21 1.09 11.88
CA ASP A 164 16.03 1.95 11.79
C ASP A 164 15.45 2.04 10.35
N CYS A 165 16.09 1.35 9.42
CA CYS A 165 15.73 1.40 8.00
C CYS A 165 15.12 0.08 7.55
N LYS A 166 14.07 0.17 6.76
CA LYS A 166 13.43 -1.00 6.16
C LYS A 166 13.04 -0.74 4.71
N ILE A 167 13.40 -1.68 3.86
CA ILE A 167 12.84 -1.82 2.52
C ILE A 167 11.74 -2.88 2.56
N VAL A 168 10.62 -2.64 1.88
CA VAL A 168 9.55 -3.63 1.74
C VAL A 168 9.95 -4.64 0.68
N LEU A 169 10.14 -5.88 1.10
CA LEU A 169 10.52 -7.02 0.24
C LEU A 169 9.60 -8.21 0.51
N PRO A 170 9.31 -9.02 -0.52
CA PRO A 170 9.66 -8.80 -1.93
C PRO A 170 8.98 -7.54 -2.50
N ALA A 171 9.43 -7.06 -3.67
CA ALA A 171 8.95 -5.79 -4.24
C ALA A 171 7.44 -5.76 -4.55
N ASP A 172 6.83 -6.91 -4.81
CA ASP A 172 5.39 -7.10 -5.00
C ASP A 172 4.56 -6.95 -3.71
N SER A 173 5.20 -7.02 -2.53
CA SER A 173 4.54 -6.72 -1.24
C SER A 173 4.34 -5.22 -0.98
N ARG A 174 4.74 -4.34 -1.90
CA ARG A 174 4.59 -2.87 -1.79
C ARG A 174 3.19 -2.44 -2.20
N LEU A 175 2.26 -2.50 -1.27
CA LEU A 175 0.84 -2.28 -1.54
C LEU A 175 0.28 -0.98 -0.92
N PHE A 176 1.08 -0.23 -0.14
CA PHE A 176 0.59 0.99 0.51
C PHE A 176 0.59 2.18 -0.47
N PRO A 177 -0.60 2.68 -0.88
CA PRO A 177 -0.68 3.76 -1.86
C PRO A 177 -0.43 5.13 -1.23
N VAL A 178 0.34 5.96 -1.92
CA VAL A 178 0.57 7.37 -1.59
C VAL A 178 -0.24 8.24 -2.56
N PRO A 179 -1.13 9.13 -2.06
CA PRO A 179 -1.97 9.95 -2.91
C PRO A 179 -1.13 10.90 -3.77
N ARG A 180 -1.42 10.96 -5.06
CA ARG A 180 -0.74 11.83 -6.02
C ARG A 180 -1.48 13.13 -6.27
N ALA A 181 -0.72 14.20 -6.44
CA ALA A 181 -1.24 15.49 -6.86
C ALA A 181 -1.80 15.37 -8.29
N GLY A 182 -3.08 15.58 -8.39
CA GLY A 182 -3.83 15.76 -9.63
C GLY A 182 -4.81 16.88 -9.38
N LYS A 183 -6.10 16.57 -9.29
CA LYS A 183 -7.14 17.54 -8.85
C LYS A 183 -7.04 17.91 -7.36
N ARG A 184 -6.27 17.17 -6.54
CA ARG A 184 -6.08 17.42 -5.09
C ARG A 184 -4.76 18.15 -4.83
N LYS A 185 -4.83 19.43 -4.46
CA LYS A 185 -3.65 20.28 -4.14
C LYS A 185 -2.81 19.76 -2.94
N GLN A 186 -3.36 18.90 -2.08
CA GLN A 186 -2.75 18.45 -0.81
C GLN A 186 -2.26 16.99 -0.88
N ALA A 187 -1.75 16.56 -2.02
CA ALA A 187 -1.21 15.24 -2.25
C ALA A 187 0.24 15.32 -2.73
N MET A 188 0.93 14.18 -2.81
CA MET A 188 2.32 14.11 -3.21
C MET A 188 2.53 14.58 -4.65
N GLY A 189 3.38 15.59 -4.82
CA GLY A 189 3.85 16.06 -6.11
C GLY A 189 4.97 15.20 -6.69
N ARG A 190 5.78 15.81 -7.55
CA ARG A 190 6.83 15.11 -8.32
C ARG A 190 8.00 14.63 -7.47
N TYR A 191 8.38 15.36 -6.42
CA TYR A 191 9.65 15.15 -5.70
C TYR A 191 9.46 14.89 -4.21
N THR A 192 9.14 15.92 -3.44
CA THR A 192 9.05 15.90 -1.99
C THR A 192 7.65 16.27 -1.51
N TRP A 193 7.21 15.67 -0.39
CA TRP A 193 5.93 15.98 0.22
C TRP A 193 5.99 15.78 1.74
N PHE A 194 5.41 16.70 2.51
CA PHE A 194 5.41 16.68 3.96
C PHE A 194 4.09 16.21 4.56
N ALA A 195 3.09 15.95 3.72
CA ALA A 195 1.75 15.53 4.12
C ALA A 195 1.15 16.39 5.25
N GLU A 196 1.34 17.71 5.16
CA GLU A 196 0.86 18.68 6.14
C GLU A 196 -0.66 18.88 6.07
N GLY A 197 -1.20 19.52 7.12
CA GLY A 197 -2.60 19.88 7.22
C GLY A 197 -3.51 18.78 7.74
N THR A 198 -4.67 19.20 8.24
CA THR A 198 -5.67 18.32 8.89
C THR A 198 -6.19 17.23 7.95
N VAL A 199 -6.31 17.53 6.66
CA VAL A 199 -6.74 16.57 5.62
C VAL A 199 -5.82 15.35 5.51
N ASN A 200 -4.54 15.50 5.84
CA ASN A 200 -3.55 14.42 5.77
C ASN A 200 -3.34 13.70 7.12
N ARG A 201 -3.98 14.14 8.21
CA ARG A 201 -3.82 13.56 9.54
C ARG A 201 -4.09 12.05 9.54
N ARG A 202 -5.19 11.62 8.92
CA ARG A 202 -5.52 10.19 8.81
C ARG A 202 -4.49 9.42 8.00
N PHE A 203 -4.07 9.96 6.86
CA PHE A 203 -3.05 9.33 6.02
C PHE A 203 -1.73 9.16 6.78
N ARG A 204 -1.27 10.20 7.51
CA ARG A 204 -0.06 10.12 8.37
C ARG A 204 -0.21 9.04 9.45
N ALA A 205 -1.36 8.96 10.11
CA ALA A 205 -1.63 7.92 11.11
C ALA A 205 -1.60 6.51 10.50
N ASP A 206 -2.14 6.33 9.31
CA ASP A 206 -2.09 5.06 8.59
C ASP A 206 -0.65 4.69 8.20
N VAL A 207 0.18 5.65 7.77
CA VAL A 207 1.60 5.45 7.50
C VAL A 207 2.35 5.02 8.77
N LEU A 208 2.10 5.67 9.91
CA LEU A 208 2.72 5.28 11.19
C LEU A 208 2.36 3.85 11.60
N LYS A 209 1.11 3.44 11.46
CA LYS A 209 0.68 2.05 11.70
C LYS A 209 1.36 1.07 10.76
N TYR A 210 1.48 1.41 9.49
CA TYR A 210 2.17 0.59 8.50
C TYR A 210 3.64 0.41 8.82
N VAL A 211 4.33 1.49 9.21
CA VAL A 211 5.72 1.46 9.65
C VAL A 211 5.88 0.66 10.95
N ALA A 212 5.01 0.86 11.93
CA ALA A 212 5.03 0.14 13.21
C ALA A 212 4.77 -1.36 13.05
N SER A 213 3.96 -1.74 12.07
CA SER A 213 3.68 -3.15 11.71
C SER A 213 4.70 -3.75 10.73
N GLU A 214 5.83 -3.09 10.55
CA GLU A 214 6.91 -3.56 9.68
C GLU A 214 6.49 -3.81 8.23
N GLY A 215 5.53 -3.01 7.74
CA GLY A 215 5.03 -3.08 6.36
C GLY A 215 3.83 -4.01 6.17
N ASN A 216 3.21 -4.45 7.24
CA ASN A 216 1.97 -5.23 7.13
C ASN A 216 0.78 -4.32 6.79
N ILE A 217 0.32 -4.37 5.54
CA ILE A 217 -0.81 -3.56 5.06
C ILE A 217 -2.14 -3.92 5.75
N LEU A 218 -2.26 -5.14 6.27
CA LEU A 218 -3.48 -5.62 6.92
C LEU A 218 -3.80 -4.89 8.21
N VAL A 219 -2.79 -4.31 8.87
CA VAL A 219 -2.95 -3.49 10.09
C VAL A 219 -3.68 -2.17 9.81
N LEU A 220 -3.70 -1.75 8.56
CA LEU A 220 -4.44 -0.57 8.14
C LEU A 220 -5.94 -0.79 8.06
N GLY A 221 -6.42 -1.88 8.69
CA GLY A 221 -7.84 -2.17 8.79
C GLY A 221 -8.65 -0.90 8.72
N ARG A 222 -9.01 -0.50 7.49
CA ARG A 222 -10.06 0.47 7.30
C ARG A 222 -11.24 -0.10 8.08
N LYS A 223 -11.57 0.53 9.20
CA LYS A 223 -12.93 0.53 9.68
C LYS A 223 -13.82 1.27 8.67
N LYS A 224 -13.84 0.85 7.43
CA LYS A 224 -15.08 0.74 6.71
C LYS A 224 -15.78 -0.38 7.47
N ARG A 225 -16.93 -0.03 8.12
CA ARG A 225 -17.95 -0.96 8.61
C ARG A 225 -17.50 -2.39 8.35
N ALA A 226 -17.25 -3.17 9.40
CA ALA A 226 -16.91 -4.57 9.25
C ALA A 226 -17.99 -5.25 8.40
N GLN A 227 -17.90 -5.09 7.12
CA GLN A 227 -18.22 -6.12 6.18
C GLN A 227 -17.08 -7.10 6.40
N LYS A 228 -17.43 -8.15 7.15
CA LYS A 228 -16.65 -9.35 7.33
C LYS A 228 -15.89 -9.60 6.03
N LEU A 229 -14.55 -9.44 6.02
CA LEU A 229 -13.69 -10.14 5.07
C LEU A 229 -13.78 -11.62 5.43
N GLY A 230 -14.89 -12.22 5.07
CA GLY A 230 -15.22 -13.56 5.46
C GLY A 230 -16.59 -13.97 4.98
N ALA A 231 -17.08 -13.29 3.97
CA ALA A 231 -18.00 -13.81 2.97
C ALA A 231 -17.94 -12.83 1.80
N THR A 232 -17.58 -13.25 0.61
CA THR A 232 -18.21 -12.75 -0.61
C THR A 232 -19.63 -12.39 -0.22
N PRO A 233 -20.20 -11.25 -0.63
CA PRO A 233 -21.63 -11.05 -0.46
C PRO A 233 -22.31 -12.22 -1.18
N TYR A 234 -22.48 -13.31 -0.46
CA TYR A 234 -23.18 -14.49 -0.95
C TYR A 234 -24.61 -14.01 -1.15
N GLN A 235 -24.97 -13.83 -2.42
CA GLN A 235 -26.35 -13.60 -2.73
C GLN A 235 -27.12 -14.85 -2.30
N ALA A 236 -27.84 -14.75 -1.19
CA ALA A 236 -28.58 -15.86 -0.60
C ALA A 236 -29.72 -16.35 -1.50
N ASP A 237 -30.16 -15.49 -2.43
CA ASP A 237 -31.19 -15.80 -3.42
C ASP A 237 -30.56 -16.44 -4.67
N PRO A 238 -30.79 -17.74 -4.93
CA PRO A 238 -30.21 -18.44 -6.08
C PRO A 238 -30.61 -17.85 -7.42
N GLN A 239 -31.85 -17.32 -7.54
CA GLN A 239 -32.32 -16.74 -8.80
C GLN A 239 -31.59 -15.44 -9.11
N LYS A 240 -31.42 -14.58 -8.12
CA LYS A 240 -30.62 -13.34 -8.27
C LYS A 240 -29.16 -13.63 -8.56
N ARG A 241 -28.60 -14.70 -8.02
CA ARG A 241 -27.22 -15.09 -8.29
C ARG A 241 -27.03 -15.46 -9.77
N THR A 242 -27.90 -16.33 -10.28
CA THR A 242 -27.88 -16.72 -11.71
C THR A 242 -28.10 -15.53 -12.62
N GLU A 243 -28.97 -14.60 -12.25
CA GLU A 243 -29.18 -13.36 -13.01
C GLU A 243 -27.93 -12.48 -13.02
N ILE A 244 -27.26 -12.29 -11.87
CA ILE A 244 -26.01 -11.52 -11.75
C ILE A 244 -24.91 -12.14 -12.61
N GLU A 245 -24.74 -13.46 -12.57
CA GLU A 245 -23.76 -14.21 -13.39
C GLU A 245 -24.04 -13.98 -14.87
N ARG A 246 -25.28 -14.18 -15.31
CA ARG A 246 -25.71 -13.95 -16.73
C ARG A 246 -25.46 -12.51 -17.18
N ILE A 247 -25.76 -11.52 -16.32
CA ILE A 247 -25.54 -10.11 -16.62
C ILE A 247 -24.05 -9.81 -16.74
N ALA A 248 -23.22 -10.39 -15.86
CA ALA A 248 -21.78 -10.19 -15.89
C ALA A 248 -21.16 -10.78 -17.17
N ILE A 249 -21.48 -12.04 -17.50
CA ILE A 249 -21.04 -12.71 -18.72
C ILE A 249 -21.45 -11.90 -19.96
N GLY A 250 -22.71 -11.47 -20.04
CA GLY A 250 -23.21 -10.64 -21.15
C GLY A 250 -22.41 -9.33 -21.29
N ARG A 251 -22.18 -8.62 -20.17
CA ARG A 251 -21.46 -7.34 -20.19
C ARG A 251 -20.00 -7.48 -20.63
N VAL A 252 -19.31 -8.54 -20.17
CA VAL A 252 -17.93 -8.83 -20.58
C VAL A 252 -17.87 -9.23 -22.05
N THR A 253 -18.80 -10.10 -22.49
CA THR A 253 -18.91 -10.51 -23.89
C THR A 253 -19.11 -9.32 -24.83
N GLU A 254 -20.03 -8.41 -24.49
CA GLU A 254 -20.27 -7.16 -25.26
C GLU A 254 -19.02 -6.30 -25.35
N HIS A 255 -18.30 -6.15 -24.23
CA HIS A 255 -17.09 -5.34 -24.18
C HIS A 255 -16.01 -5.88 -25.13
N PHE A 256 -15.69 -7.18 -25.07
CA PHE A 256 -14.66 -7.76 -25.95
C PHE A 256 -15.11 -7.83 -27.41
N LYS A 257 -16.38 -8.11 -27.68
CA LYS A 257 -16.92 -8.05 -29.05
C LYS A 257 -16.82 -6.65 -29.66
N SER A 258 -17.07 -5.60 -28.87
CA SER A 258 -16.92 -4.20 -29.35
C SER A 258 -15.48 -3.83 -29.68
N GLN A 259 -14.51 -4.61 -29.20
CA GLN A 259 -13.07 -4.49 -29.50
C GLN A 259 -12.61 -5.53 -30.56
N HIS A 260 -13.54 -6.06 -31.36
CA HIS A 260 -13.27 -7.02 -32.45
C HIS A 260 -12.80 -8.41 -32.04
N TYR A 261 -12.88 -8.77 -30.74
CA TYR A 261 -12.60 -10.14 -30.31
C TYR A 261 -13.75 -11.09 -30.66
N LYS A 262 -13.42 -12.29 -31.09
CA LYS A 262 -14.35 -13.43 -31.14
C LYS A 262 -14.40 -14.06 -29.75
N VAL A 263 -15.58 -14.09 -29.11
CA VAL A 263 -15.75 -14.57 -27.74
C VAL A 263 -16.51 -15.90 -27.75
N SER A 264 -15.95 -16.90 -27.08
CA SER A 264 -16.56 -18.24 -26.84
C SER A 264 -16.70 -18.48 -25.34
N SER A 265 -17.78 -19.17 -24.93
CA SER A 265 -18.04 -19.54 -23.53
C SER A 265 -17.48 -20.91 -23.21
N HIS A 266 -16.94 -21.08 -22.02
CA HIS A 266 -16.38 -22.29 -21.42
C HIS A 266 -16.90 -22.54 -20.01
N GLU A 267 -18.02 -21.88 -19.63
CA GLU A 267 -18.60 -21.98 -18.27
C GLU A 267 -18.87 -23.42 -17.84
N SER A 268 -19.18 -24.34 -18.79
CA SER A 268 -19.41 -25.75 -18.55
C SER A 268 -18.15 -26.63 -18.56
N ASP A 269 -17.02 -26.11 -19.05
CA ASP A 269 -15.86 -26.93 -19.42
C ASP A 269 -14.85 -27.11 -18.27
N ASN A 270 -15.04 -26.37 -17.15
CA ASN A 270 -14.16 -26.35 -15.98
C ASN A 270 -12.67 -26.12 -16.31
N LEU A 271 -12.41 -25.29 -17.33
CA LEU A 271 -11.05 -24.95 -17.77
C LEU A 271 -10.30 -24.05 -16.78
N GLY A 272 -11.04 -23.39 -15.86
CA GLY A 272 -10.51 -22.42 -14.91
C GLY A 272 -10.55 -20.99 -15.43
N TRP A 273 -11.41 -20.75 -16.43
CA TRP A 273 -11.89 -19.46 -16.91
C TRP A 273 -13.24 -19.64 -17.62
N ASP A 274 -14.04 -18.58 -17.69
CA ASP A 274 -15.42 -18.63 -18.18
C ASP A 274 -15.51 -18.39 -19.69
N LEU A 275 -14.69 -17.47 -20.23
CA LEU A 275 -14.73 -17.08 -21.63
C LEU A 275 -13.32 -17.06 -22.24
N SER A 276 -13.21 -17.45 -23.54
CA SER A 276 -12.05 -17.14 -24.37
C SER A 276 -12.37 -16.01 -25.34
N ALA A 277 -11.47 -15.02 -25.41
CA ALA A 277 -11.58 -13.91 -26.36
C ALA A 277 -10.38 -13.93 -27.32
N ILE A 278 -10.64 -14.16 -28.59
CA ILE A 278 -9.61 -14.28 -29.63
C ILE A 278 -9.69 -13.08 -30.56
N LEU A 279 -8.56 -12.39 -30.75
CA LEU A 279 -8.39 -11.34 -31.75
C LEU A 279 -7.67 -11.95 -32.97
N PRO A 280 -8.40 -12.33 -34.04
CA PRO A 280 -7.83 -13.14 -35.11
C PRO A 280 -6.71 -12.44 -35.87
N GLU A 281 -6.82 -11.12 -36.05
CA GLU A 281 -5.86 -10.30 -36.81
C GLU A 281 -4.47 -10.27 -36.18
N MET A 282 -4.40 -10.43 -34.84
CA MET A 282 -3.16 -10.36 -34.07
C MET A 282 -2.73 -11.70 -33.47
N GLY A 283 -3.55 -12.77 -33.61
CA GLY A 283 -3.31 -14.06 -33.02
C GLY A 283 -3.33 -14.04 -31.47
N ILE A 284 -3.98 -13.04 -30.86
CA ILE A 284 -4.07 -12.91 -29.41
C ILE A 284 -5.27 -13.70 -28.90
N GLU A 285 -5.04 -14.57 -27.92
CA GLU A 285 -6.09 -15.27 -27.17
C GLU A 285 -6.02 -14.87 -25.69
N LEU A 286 -7.14 -14.39 -25.15
CA LEU A 286 -7.30 -14.05 -23.74
C LEU A 286 -8.25 -15.02 -23.05
N LYS A 287 -7.91 -15.42 -21.84
CA LYS A 287 -8.71 -16.24 -20.93
C LYS A 287 -9.37 -15.33 -19.90
N LEU A 288 -10.69 -15.30 -19.87
CA LEU A 288 -11.45 -14.34 -19.09
C LEU A 288 -12.19 -15.06 -17.97
N GLU A 289 -11.83 -14.77 -16.74
CA GLU A 289 -12.60 -15.14 -15.55
C GLU A 289 -13.58 -14.03 -15.23
N VAL A 290 -14.86 -14.33 -15.12
CA VAL A 290 -15.93 -13.34 -14.96
C VAL A 290 -16.56 -13.46 -13.59
N LYS A 291 -16.61 -12.37 -12.85
CA LYS A 291 -17.28 -12.29 -11.54
C LYS A 291 -18.33 -11.18 -11.55
N GLY A 292 -19.55 -11.53 -11.21
CA GLY A 292 -20.65 -10.60 -11.04
C GLY A 292 -20.90 -10.24 -9.58
N LEU A 293 -21.15 -8.97 -9.29
CA LEU A 293 -21.45 -8.47 -7.95
C LEU A 293 -22.72 -7.61 -7.95
N SER A 294 -23.57 -7.79 -6.94
CA SER A 294 -24.75 -6.94 -6.73
C SER A 294 -24.39 -5.54 -6.22
N GLY A 295 -23.28 -5.41 -5.46
CA GLY A 295 -22.82 -4.14 -4.88
C GLY A 295 -21.68 -3.50 -5.67
N PRO A 296 -21.24 -2.30 -5.24
CA PRO A 296 -20.19 -1.52 -5.90
C PRO A 296 -18.77 -1.91 -5.54
N ASP A 297 -18.56 -2.66 -4.45
CA ASP A 297 -17.24 -2.99 -3.93
C ASP A 297 -16.74 -4.31 -4.54
N ILE A 298 -15.50 -4.29 -5.06
CA ILE A 298 -14.86 -5.49 -5.62
C ILE A 298 -14.28 -6.34 -4.51
N ALA A 299 -14.91 -7.49 -4.25
CA ALA A 299 -14.43 -8.56 -3.41
C ALA A 299 -14.95 -9.88 -3.99
N VAL A 300 -14.07 -10.67 -4.58
CA VAL A 300 -14.40 -11.92 -5.27
C VAL A 300 -13.50 -13.04 -4.78
N GLU A 301 -13.99 -14.26 -4.87
CA GLU A 301 -13.23 -15.48 -4.60
C GLU A 301 -13.01 -16.25 -5.91
N LEU A 302 -11.82 -16.81 -6.04
CA LEU A 302 -11.50 -17.74 -7.11
C LEU A 302 -11.50 -19.16 -6.55
N THR A 303 -12.02 -20.10 -7.32
CA THR A 303 -11.87 -21.51 -7.02
C THR A 303 -10.39 -21.92 -7.13
N PRO A 304 -9.97 -23.04 -6.54
CA PRO A 304 -8.58 -23.52 -6.67
C PRO A 304 -8.13 -23.70 -8.12
N ASN A 305 -9.03 -24.10 -9.02
CA ASN A 305 -8.73 -24.26 -10.44
C ASN A 305 -8.53 -22.91 -11.13
N GLU A 306 -9.46 -21.95 -10.98
CA GLU A 306 -9.34 -20.58 -11.49
C GLU A 306 -8.07 -19.90 -11.01
N TYR A 307 -7.75 -20.05 -9.71
CA TYR A 307 -6.53 -19.46 -9.14
C TYR A 307 -5.25 -20.11 -9.70
N THR A 308 -5.27 -21.40 -9.95
CA THR A 308 -4.15 -22.12 -10.58
C THR A 308 -3.95 -21.64 -12.02
N MET A 309 -5.02 -21.53 -12.79
CA MET A 309 -4.97 -21.06 -14.18
C MET A 309 -4.57 -19.58 -14.27
N MET A 310 -5.08 -18.74 -13.38
CA MET A 310 -4.66 -17.35 -13.25
C MET A 310 -3.15 -17.21 -13.03
N LYS A 311 -2.54 -18.06 -12.18
CA LYS A 311 -1.09 -18.07 -11.95
C LYS A 311 -0.30 -18.62 -13.15
N LYS A 312 -0.84 -19.63 -13.84
CA LYS A 312 -0.20 -20.26 -14.99
C LYS A 312 -0.22 -19.37 -16.24
N HIS A 313 -1.30 -18.67 -16.46
CA HIS A 313 -1.60 -17.88 -17.67
C HIS A 313 -1.56 -16.36 -17.42
N LYS A 314 -0.60 -15.86 -16.64
CA LYS A 314 -0.54 -14.47 -16.21
C LYS A 314 -0.68 -13.44 -17.33
N HIS A 315 -0.10 -13.72 -18.50
CA HIS A 315 -0.05 -12.77 -19.61
C HIS A 315 -1.38 -12.66 -20.37
N ASP A 316 -2.05 -13.77 -20.54
CA ASP A 316 -3.26 -13.94 -21.35
C ASP A 316 -4.53 -14.11 -20.50
N TYR A 317 -4.42 -14.17 -19.16
CA TYR A 317 -5.55 -14.22 -18.24
C TYR A 317 -6.04 -12.83 -17.86
N ARG A 318 -7.37 -12.69 -17.77
CA ARG A 318 -8.02 -11.46 -17.29
C ARG A 318 -9.04 -11.79 -16.23
N ILE A 319 -9.07 -11.01 -15.14
CA ILE A 319 -10.14 -11.08 -14.15
C ILE A 319 -11.11 -9.95 -14.45
N CYS A 320 -12.30 -10.28 -14.91
CA CYS A 320 -13.34 -9.34 -15.30
C CYS A 320 -14.40 -9.26 -14.20
N VAL A 321 -14.50 -8.14 -13.50
CA VAL A 321 -15.46 -7.95 -12.42
C VAL A 321 -16.52 -6.94 -12.82
N VAL A 322 -17.79 -7.37 -12.83
CA VAL A 322 -18.93 -6.49 -13.06
C VAL A 322 -19.59 -6.19 -11.74
N THR A 323 -19.54 -4.94 -11.31
CA THR A 323 -20.16 -4.46 -10.07
C THR A 323 -21.53 -3.83 -10.34
N SER A 324 -22.38 -3.79 -9.31
CA SER A 324 -23.75 -3.22 -9.39
C SER A 324 -24.56 -3.79 -10.55
N CYS A 325 -24.50 -5.13 -10.74
CA CYS A 325 -25.09 -5.80 -11.89
C CYS A 325 -26.59 -5.52 -12.07
N LEU A 326 -27.34 -5.36 -10.98
CA LEU A 326 -28.78 -5.14 -10.99
C LEU A 326 -29.19 -3.66 -11.11
N GLU A 327 -28.18 -2.74 -11.14
CA GLU A 327 -28.41 -1.30 -11.22
C GLU A 327 -27.58 -0.68 -12.35
N LYS A 328 -26.59 0.13 -12.00
CA LYS A 328 -25.65 0.76 -12.92
C LYS A 328 -24.37 -0.07 -13.05
N LYS A 329 -24.35 -1.01 -13.96
CA LYS A 329 -23.24 -1.94 -14.20
C LYS A 329 -21.92 -1.21 -14.48
N LYS A 330 -20.86 -1.58 -13.78
CA LYS A 330 -19.50 -1.10 -14.02
C LYS A 330 -18.59 -2.30 -14.21
N LEU A 331 -17.87 -2.32 -15.32
CA LEU A 331 -16.87 -3.35 -15.62
C LEU A 331 -15.49 -2.86 -15.19
N ALA A 332 -14.75 -3.72 -14.50
CA ALA A 332 -13.33 -3.56 -14.23
C ALA A 332 -12.60 -4.80 -14.75
N ILE A 333 -11.55 -4.61 -15.52
CA ILE A 333 -10.74 -5.69 -16.10
C ILE A 333 -9.35 -5.60 -15.50
N PHE A 334 -8.91 -6.68 -14.85
CA PHE A 334 -7.59 -6.76 -14.25
C PHE A 334 -6.69 -7.62 -15.12
N ALA A 335 -5.53 -7.06 -15.48
CA ALA A 335 -4.45 -7.72 -16.19
C ALA A 335 -3.22 -7.82 -15.30
N TYR A 336 -2.36 -8.79 -15.55
CA TYR A 336 -1.10 -8.91 -14.84
C TYR A 336 -0.08 -7.92 -15.40
N ASP A 337 0.42 -7.03 -14.54
CA ASP A 337 1.54 -6.13 -14.82
C ASP A 337 2.84 -6.82 -14.45
N GLU A 338 3.61 -7.27 -15.46
CA GLU A 338 4.89 -7.95 -15.27
C GLU A 338 5.91 -7.10 -14.51
N MET A 339 5.91 -5.80 -14.74
CA MET A 339 6.87 -4.91 -14.10
C MET A 339 6.57 -4.73 -12.62
N ARG A 340 5.29 -4.72 -12.25
CA ARG A 340 4.82 -4.57 -10.86
C ARG A 340 4.60 -5.90 -10.17
N ARG A 341 4.46 -6.98 -10.95
CA ARG A 341 4.03 -8.31 -10.50
C ARG A 341 2.71 -8.26 -9.72
N LEU A 342 1.79 -7.47 -10.22
CA LEU A 342 0.47 -7.24 -9.62
C LEU A 342 -0.60 -7.33 -10.70
N TRP A 343 -1.80 -7.73 -10.30
CA TRP A 343 -2.98 -7.60 -11.11
C TRP A 343 -3.54 -6.20 -10.93
N VAL A 344 -3.67 -5.45 -12.02
CA VAL A 344 -4.11 -4.05 -12.02
C VAL A 344 -5.22 -3.83 -13.03
N ASP A 345 -6.13 -2.90 -12.74
CA ASP A 345 -7.14 -2.48 -13.70
C ASP A 345 -6.65 -1.33 -14.60
N GLU A 346 -7.49 -0.91 -15.54
CA GLU A 346 -7.20 0.18 -16.49
C GLU A 346 -6.86 1.53 -15.80
N THR A 347 -7.28 1.69 -14.54
CA THR A 347 -6.97 2.88 -13.73
C THR A 347 -5.80 2.69 -12.78
N ASP A 348 -4.99 1.64 -13.00
CA ASP A 348 -3.82 1.29 -12.19
C ASP A 348 -4.15 0.87 -10.74
N ARG A 349 -5.38 0.42 -10.45
CA ARG A 349 -5.76 -0.08 -9.11
C ARG A 349 -5.36 -1.54 -8.97
N PRO A 350 -4.51 -1.89 -7.99
CA PRO A 350 -4.08 -3.27 -7.80
C PRO A 350 -5.13 -4.09 -7.06
N LEU A 351 -5.24 -5.38 -7.44
CA LEU A 351 -5.92 -6.39 -6.62
C LEU A 351 -5.03 -6.83 -5.46
N GLN A 352 -5.65 -6.96 -4.28
CA GLN A 352 -5.05 -7.66 -3.15
C GLN A 352 -5.48 -9.12 -3.20
N ILE A 353 -4.52 -10.02 -3.34
CA ILE A 353 -4.75 -11.47 -3.34
C ILE A 353 -4.41 -12.01 -1.96
N LYS A 354 -5.38 -12.74 -1.35
CA LYS A 354 -5.20 -13.48 -0.10
C LYS A 354 -5.47 -14.94 -0.36
N GLU A 355 -4.43 -15.77 -0.28
CA GLU A 355 -4.62 -17.22 -0.38
C GLU A 355 -5.35 -17.76 0.86
N MET A 356 -6.35 -18.60 0.64
CA MET A 356 -7.10 -19.26 1.69
C MET A 356 -6.94 -20.77 1.55
N LYS A 357 -6.71 -21.45 2.66
CA LYS A 357 -6.71 -22.92 2.69
C LYS A 357 -8.15 -23.39 2.94
N ALA A 358 -8.68 -24.17 2.02
CA ALA A 358 -9.98 -24.82 2.18
C ALA A 358 -9.79 -26.32 2.35
N ALA A 359 -10.62 -26.94 3.19
CA ALA A 359 -10.66 -28.38 3.37
C ALA A 359 -12.05 -28.89 3.00
N ARG A 360 -12.14 -29.97 2.25
CA ARG A 360 -13.38 -30.66 1.97
C ARG A 360 -13.55 -31.77 3.00
N LEU A 361 -14.61 -31.69 3.78
CA LEU A 361 -14.99 -32.72 4.75
C LEU A 361 -16.11 -33.56 4.15
N ARG A 362 -15.98 -34.87 4.25
CA ARG A 362 -17.04 -35.82 3.92
C ARG A 362 -17.06 -36.94 4.95
N LEU A 363 -18.24 -37.48 5.20
CA LEU A 363 -18.36 -38.67 6.03
C LEU A 363 -17.72 -39.88 5.30
N LEU A 364 -16.88 -40.60 6.00
CA LEU A 364 -16.33 -41.85 5.43
C LEU A 364 -17.44 -42.87 5.27
N PRO A 365 -17.46 -43.66 4.16
CA PRO A 365 -18.39 -44.77 4.04
C PRO A 365 -18.21 -45.78 5.20
N SER A 366 -19.29 -46.37 5.65
CA SER A 366 -19.28 -47.30 6.82
C SER A 366 -18.30 -48.46 6.71
N LYS A 367 -17.92 -48.88 5.50
CA LYS A 367 -16.92 -49.92 5.26
C LYS A 367 -15.49 -49.51 5.65
N ASP A 368 -15.16 -48.22 5.58
CA ASP A 368 -13.82 -47.70 5.87
C ASP A 368 -13.56 -47.48 7.36
N TRP A 369 -14.60 -47.59 8.22
CA TRP A 369 -14.48 -47.43 9.67
C TRP A 369 -13.80 -48.65 10.35
N GLN A 370 -13.80 -49.84 9.72
CA GLN A 370 -13.21 -51.04 10.29
C GLN A 370 -11.70 -51.12 10.12
N GLU A 371 -11.11 -50.41 9.17
CA GLU A 371 -9.66 -50.40 8.95
C GLU A 371 -8.87 -49.37 9.78
N HIS A 372 -9.56 -48.35 10.31
CA HIS A 372 -8.94 -47.35 11.20
C HIS A 372 -9.25 -47.61 12.68
N GLY A 373 -8.87 -48.85 13.14
CA GLY A 373 -9.06 -49.29 14.51
C GLY A 373 -8.62 -48.26 15.54
N SER A 374 -9.57 -47.91 16.41
CA SER A 374 -9.39 -47.32 17.74
C SER A 374 -8.55 -46.05 17.85
N LEU A 375 -9.01 -44.93 17.29
CA LEU A 375 -8.69 -43.63 17.84
C LEU A 375 -9.55 -43.40 19.13
N ARG A 376 -9.00 -43.77 20.29
CA ARG A 376 -9.58 -43.39 21.59
C ARG A 376 -9.48 -41.87 21.71
N PHE A 377 -10.60 -41.18 21.72
CA PHE A 377 -10.65 -39.79 22.11
C PHE A 377 -10.28 -39.68 23.59
N PRO A 378 -9.37 -38.76 23.97
CA PRO A 378 -9.15 -38.50 25.38
C PRO A 378 -10.48 -38.04 26.02
N ALA A 379 -10.81 -38.62 27.17
CA ALA A 379 -12.01 -38.25 27.93
C ALA A 379 -11.94 -36.74 28.27
N ALA A 380 -13.07 -36.05 28.09
CA ALA A 380 -13.18 -34.65 28.51
C ALA A 380 -12.88 -34.52 30.00
N PRO A 381 -12.16 -33.49 30.46
CA PRO A 381 -11.96 -33.23 31.87
C PRO A 381 -13.35 -33.00 32.53
N ARG A 382 -13.63 -33.75 33.58
CA ARG A 382 -14.81 -33.54 34.43
C ARG A 382 -14.63 -32.21 35.16
N ALA A 383 -15.73 -31.44 35.20
CA ALA A 383 -15.86 -30.16 35.86
C ALA A 383 -15.54 -30.18 37.33
#